data_b108c96ca73e47e5edce8fb02a5914f3
#
_entry.id   b108c96ca73e47e5edce8fb02a5914f3
#
_cell.length_a   1.000
_cell.length_b   1.000
_cell.length_c   1.000
_cell.angle_alpha   90.00
_cell.angle_beta   90.00
_cell.angle_gamma   90.00
#
_symmetry.space_group_name_H-M   'P 1'
#
loop_
_entity.id
_entity.type
_entity.pdbx_description
1 polymer ?
#
loop_
_entity_poly.entity_id
_entity_poly.type
_entity_poly.pdbx_seq_one_letter_code
_entity_poly.pdbx_strand_id
1 'polypeptide(L)'
;MSVAKATQPSRLSYDLVPWISAATATVCAVIFDSSLSDLSFLPWTLGLVLFGLPHGACDHLVASKLTGRRSMGDVLSFVVFYLGAAAVVFVLWMADATLALALFLALTAWHWGSADAAHCRVEGLAPFFIASVARGALVISAPVAFHQEQSLSAFVGILSVFREAPAWNAERVATLAVAGLLLSVIAEASIIFSNLLRPRAPSALRGAVETLLLIALFSLVSPVAAVGVYFVFWHAWRHVLRVSELLEEQGSRRETGLASTLVGYHAKALPLTLLTLALLLVLTLVSSLQEPQQLLGIYIVLISALTVPHAALISIWDIGTDALDRRWDSKTGS
;
A
#
# COMPACT_ATOMS: atom_id res chain seq x y z
N MET A 1 -21.67 36.25 1.71
CA MET A 1 -21.95 35.15 0.74
C MET A 1 -21.33 33.88 1.32
N SER A 2 -22.17 32.95 1.78
CA SER A 2 -21.72 31.65 2.35
C SER A 2 -21.08 30.83 1.26
N VAL A 3 -19.77 30.58 1.36
CA VAL A 3 -19.10 29.60 0.52
C VAL A 3 -19.63 28.23 0.95
N ALA A 4 -20.49 27.64 0.12
CA ALA A 4 -20.98 26.28 0.33
C ALA A 4 -19.76 25.36 0.46
N LYS A 5 -19.61 24.72 1.62
CA LYS A 5 -18.63 23.63 1.82
C LYS A 5 -18.98 22.56 0.79
N ALA A 6 -18.15 22.46 -0.27
CA ALA A 6 -18.26 21.37 -1.22
C ALA A 6 -18.16 20.06 -0.44
N THR A 7 -19.11 19.18 -0.64
CA THR A 7 -19.16 17.85 -0.05
C THR A 7 -17.96 17.05 -0.57
N GLN A 8 -16.91 16.96 0.26
CA GLN A 8 -15.86 15.94 0.04
C GLN A 8 -16.54 14.56 -0.03
N PRO A 9 -16.04 13.60 -0.86
CA PRO A 9 -16.49 12.23 -0.81
C PRO A 9 -16.55 11.84 0.67
N SER A 10 -17.68 11.29 1.09
CA SER A 10 -17.88 11.02 2.51
C SER A 10 -16.70 10.17 2.98
N ARG A 11 -16.10 10.48 4.13
CA ARG A 11 -15.00 9.66 4.72
C ARG A 11 -15.38 8.17 4.75
N LEU A 12 -16.66 7.89 4.79
CA LEU A 12 -17.25 6.55 4.69
C LEU A 12 -16.84 5.81 3.41
N SER A 13 -16.68 6.48 2.25
CA SER A 13 -16.25 5.82 1.02
C SER A 13 -14.81 5.29 1.07
N TYR A 14 -13.93 5.95 1.85
CA TYR A 14 -12.55 5.51 2.02
C TYR A 14 -12.42 4.28 2.92
N ASP A 15 -13.30 4.13 3.90
CA ASP A 15 -13.19 3.11 4.94
C ASP A 15 -14.07 1.90 4.71
N LEU A 16 -15.21 2.10 4.03
CA LEU A 16 -16.22 1.04 3.86
C LEU A 16 -15.67 -0.14 3.07
N VAL A 17 -14.98 0.10 1.95
CA VAL A 17 -14.42 -0.99 1.12
C VAL A 17 -13.30 -1.74 1.87
N PRO A 18 -12.29 -1.08 2.48
CA PRO A 18 -11.31 -1.73 3.33
C PRO A 18 -11.93 -2.59 4.44
N TRP A 19 -12.89 -2.05 5.17
CA TRP A 19 -13.49 -2.74 6.31
C TRP A 19 -14.33 -3.94 5.89
N ILE A 20 -15.17 -3.77 4.86
CA ILE A 20 -16.00 -4.87 4.33
C ILE A 20 -15.11 -5.97 3.75
N SER A 21 -14.08 -5.63 2.96
CA SER A 21 -13.22 -6.63 2.34
C SER A 21 -12.43 -7.42 3.39
N ALA A 22 -11.87 -6.76 4.40
CA ALA A 22 -11.17 -7.43 5.49
C ALA A 22 -12.11 -8.32 6.32
N ALA A 23 -13.29 -7.81 6.69
CA ALA A 23 -14.28 -8.58 7.43
C ALA A 23 -14.80 -9.78 6.62
N THR A 24 -15.11 -9.58 5.33
CA THR A 24 -15.58 -10.66 4.45
C THR A 24 -14.53 -11.75 4.29
N ALA A 25 -13.28 -11.38 4.02
CA ALA A 25 -12.18 -12.35 3.90
C ALA A 25 -12.00 -13.15 5.19
N THR A 26 -12.06 -12.48 6.35
CA THR A 26 -11.97 -13.12 7.67
C THR A 26 -13.13 -14.08 7.91
N VAL A 27 -14.37 -13.67 7.67
CA VAL A 27 -15.57 -14.51 7.83
C VAL A 27 -15.52 -15.70 6.87
N CYS A 28 -15.14 -15.48 5.61
CA CYS A 28 -14.98 -16.58 4.65
C CYS A 28 -13.93 -17.59 5.10
N ALA A 29 -12.80 -17.14 5.61
CA ALA A 29 -11.76 -18.04 6.13
C ALA A 29 -12.25 -18.88 7.30
N VAL A 30 -13.05 -18.30 8.22
CA VAL A 30 -13.62 -19.03 9.36
C VAL A 30 -14.69 -20.04 8.92
N ILE A 31 -15.54 -19.71 7.93
CA ILE A 31 -16.65 -20.58 7.49
C ILE A 31 -16.15 -21.72 6.60
N PHE A 32 -15.23 -21.44 5.69
CA PHE A 32 -14.83 -22.36 4.62
C PHE A 32 -13.46 -23.03 4.85
N ASP A 33 -12.72 -22.59 5.89
CA ASP A 33 -11.43 -23.16 6.30
C ASP A 33 -10.49 -23.43 5.10
N SER A 34 -9.84 -24.59 5.08
CA SER A 34 -8.87 -24.98 4.04
C SER A 34 -9.42 -25.06 2.61
N SER A 35 -10.75 -25.13 2.44
CA SER A 35 -11.37 -25.18 1.09
C SER A 35 -11.13 -23.90 0.25
N LEU A 36 -10.64 -22.81 0.85
CA LEU A 36 -10.30 -21.58 0.13
C LEU A 36 -8.79 -21.44 -0.18
N SER A 37 -7.98 -22.45 0.10
CA SER A 37 -6.53 -22.40 -0.17
C SER A 37 -6.22 -22.06 -1.64
N ASP A 38 -6.99 -22.62 -2.59
CA ASP A 38 -6.83 -22.39 -4.03
C ASP A 38 -7.18 -20.96 -4.45
N LEU A 39 -7.95 -20.24 -3.62
CA LEU A 39 -8.32 -18.85 -3.86
C LEU A 39 -7.34 -17.85 -3.25
N SER A 40 -6.27 -18.29 -2.61
CA SER A 40 -5.29 -17.41 -1.95
C SER A 40 -4.66 -16.38 -2.90
N PHE A 41 -4.56 -16.69 -4.19
CA PHE A 41 -4.04 -15.79 -5.20
C PHE A 41 -5.10 -14.86 -5.83
N LEU A 42 -6.38 -15.07 -5.55
CA LEU A 42 -7.47 -14.29 -6.14
C LEU A 42 -7.34 -12.77 -5.88
N PRO A 43 -7.03 -12.30 -4.65
CA PRO A 43 -6.84 -10.87 -4.42
C PRO A 43 -5.72 -10.27 -5.28
N TRP A 44 -4.63 -11.00 -5.48
CA TRP A 44 -3.52 -10.57 -6.33
C TRP A 44 -3.90 -10.48 -7.80
N THR A 45 -4.64 -11.48 -8.31
CA THR A 45 -5.15 -11.48 -9.69
C THR A 45 -6.10 -10.30 -9.93
N LEU A 46 -7.03 -10.06 -9.01
CA LEU A 46 -7.90 -8.88 -9.07
C LEU A 46 -7.10 -7.58 -8.96
N GLY A 47 -6.06 -7.57 -8.14
CA GLY A 47 -5.18 -6.43 -7.96
C GLY A 47 -4.46 -6.00 -9.24
N LEU A 48 -4.12 -6.94 -10.11
CA LEU A 48 -3.49 -6.61 -11.39
C LEU A 48 -4.29 -5.59 -12.21
N VAL A 49 -5.61 -5.67 -12.17
CA VAL A 49 -6.49 -4.87 -13.04
C VAL A 49 -7.22 -3.78 -12.25
N LEU A 50 -7.70 -4.09 -11.03
CA LEU A 50 -8.60 -3.18 -10.32
C LEU A 50 -7.85 -1.99 -9.69
N PHE A 51 -6.91 -2.26 -8.80
CA PHE A 51 -6.26 -1.20 -8.02
C PHE A 51 -4.75 -1.39 -7.88
N GLY A 52 -4.25 -2.63 -7.89
CA GLY A 52 -2.85 -2.93 -7.59
C GLY A 52 -1.86 -2.29 -8.56
N LEU A 53 -1.95 -2.54 -9.87
CA LEU A 53 -1.11 -1.84 -10.86
C LEU A 53 -1.61 -0.41 -11.15
N PRO A 54 -2.93 -0.16 -11.27
CA PRO A 54 -3.40 1.19 -11.55
C PRO A 54 -3.00 2.23 -10.51
N HIS A 55 -2.82 1.88 -9.22
CA HIS A 55 -2.58 2.87 -8.16
C HIS A 55 -1.30 3.68 -8.37
N GLY A 56 -0.23 3.09 -8.94
CA GLY A 56 1.01 3.79 -9.27
C GLY A 56 1.06 4.36 -10.70
N ALA A 57 0.11 4.00 -11.56
CA ALA A 57 0.15 4.39 -12.97
C ALA A 57 -0.08 5.91 -13.20
N CYS A 58 -0.56 6.64 -12.20
CA CYS A 58 -0.75 8.09 -12.25
C CYS A 58 0.40 8.90 -11.63
N ASP A 59 1.52 8.29 -11.24
CA ASP A 59 2.63 8.97 -10.55
C ASP A 59 3.19 10.17 -11.29
N HIS A 60 3.30 10.08 -12.61
CA HIS A 60 3.74 11.20 -13.45
C HIS A 60 2.78 12.41 -13.38
N LEU A 61 1.48 12.17 -13.21
CA LEU A 61 0.48 13.22 -13.05
C LEU A 61 0.57 13.81 -11.62
N VAL A 62 0.78 12.97 -10.62
CA VAL A 62 1.01 13.40 -9.24
C VAL A 62 2.26 14.29 -9.18
N ALA A 63 3.38 13.85 -9.71
CA ALA A 63 4.62 14.62 -9.77
C ALA A 63 4.43 15.97 -10.47
N SER A 64 3.73 15.98 -11.61
CA SER A 64 3.39 17.20 -12.36
C SER A 64 2.53 18.16 -11.54
N LYS A 65 1.55 17.65 -10.79
CA LYS A 65 0.68 18.45 -9.95
C LYS A 65 1.42 19.06 -8.77
N LEU A 66 2.31 18.29 -8.12
CA LEU A 66 3.09 18.75 -6.97
C LEU A 66 4.17 19.76 -7.33
N THR A 67 4.83 19.59 -8.48
CA THR A 67 5.94 20.44 -8.90
C THR A 67 5.52 21.63 -9.75
N GLY A 68 4.32 21.62 -10.32
CA GLY A 68 3.87 22.58 -11.33
C GLY A 68 4.52 22.40 -12.70
N ARG A 69 5.43 21.43 -12.86
CA ARG A 69 6.16 21.15 -14.09
C ARG A 69 5.32 20.28 -15.03
N ARG A 70 5.10 20.76 -16.27
CA ARG A 70 4.18 20.12 -17.22
C ARG A 70 4.73 20.04 -18.63
N SER A 71 6.00 20.44 -18.87
CA SER A 71 6.60 20.32 -20.18
C SER A 71 6.89 18.87 -20.53
N MET A 72 6.98 18.54 -21.80
CA MET A 72 7.37 17.21 -22.26
C MET A 72 8.75 16.80 -21.72
N GLY A 73 9.68 17.75 -21.60
CA GLY A 73 10.99 17.53 -20.99
C GLY A 73 10.91 17.14 -19.52
N ASP A 74 9.99 17.74 -18.75
CA ASP A 74 9.78 17.39 -17.35
C ASP A 74 9.22 15.98 -17.20
N VAL A 75 8.26 15.60 -18.03
CA VAL A 75 7.67 14.24 -18.05
C VAL A 75 8.75 13.23 -18.43
N LEU A 76 9.53 13.50 -19.47
CA LEU A 76 10.62 12.59 -19.89
C LEU A 76 11.66 12.43 -18.78
N SER A 77 12.06 13.51 -18.13
CA SER A 77 13.01 13.46 -17.00
C SER A 77 12.47 12.64 -15.85
N PHE A 78 11.18 12.78 -15.51
CA PHE A 78 10.52 11.96 -14.51
C PHE A 78 10.54 10.47 -14.88
N VAL A 79 10.18 10.13 -16.13
CA VAL A 79 10.16 8.75 -16.61
C VAL A 79 11.57 8.14 -16.60
N VAL A 80 12.60 8.87 -17.06
CA VAL A 80 14.00 8.40 -17.03
C VAL A 80 14.46 8.12 -15.58
N PHE A 81 14.17 9.04 -14.66
CA PHE A 81 14.50 8.84 -13.25
C PHE A 81 13.75 7.64 -12.66
N TYR A 82 12.45 7.52 -12.96
CA TYR A 82 11.59 6.45 -12.45
C TYR A 82 12.08 5.07 -12.96
N LEU A 83 12.35 4.95 -14.24
CA LEU A 83 12.87 3.71 -14.84
C LEU A 83 14.30 3.41 -14.40
N GLY A 84 15.13 4.44 -14.19
CA GLY A 84 16.47 4.28 -13.65
C GLY A 84 16.45 3.71 -12.23
N ALA A 85 15.57 4.23 -11.36
CA ALA A 85 15.38 3.69 -10.02
C ALA A 85 14.85 2.24 -10.04
N ALA A 86 13.86 1.95 -10.91
CA ALA A 86 13.35 0.59 -11.10
C ALA A 86 14.43 -0.38 -11.59
N ALA A 87 15.30 0.05 -12.51
CA ALA A 87 16.40 -0.76 -13.00
C ALA A 87 17.42 -1.09 -11.89
N VAL A 88 17.73 -0.14 -11.02
CA VAL A 88 18.62 -0.37 -9.86
C VAL A 88 18.03 -1.45 -8.94
N VAL A 89 16.71 -1.40 -8.66
CA VAL A 89 16.05 -2.43 -7.84
C VAL A 89 16.09 -3.79 -8.55
N PHE A 90 15.87 -3.82 -9.85
CA PHE A 90 15.95 -5.06 -10.62
C PHE A 90 17.38 -5.65 -10.59
N VAL A 91 18.41 -4.83 -10.73
CA VAL A 91 19.82 -5.26 -10.58
C VAL A 91 20.08 -5.82 -9.18
N LEU A 92 19.50 -5.21 -8.14
CA LEU A 92 19.61 -5.74 -6.78
C LEU A 92 18.98 -7.13 -6.65
N TRP A 93 17.80 -7.36 -7.25
CA TRP A 93 17.17 -8.69 -7.29
C TRP A 93 18.06 -9.72 -7.99
N MET A 94 18.77 -9.33 -9.04
CA MET A 94 19.70 -10.22 -9.76
C MET A 94 21.00 -10.47 -8.98
N ALA A 95 21.42 -9.56 -8.11
CA ALA A 95 22.66 -9.66 -7.36
C ALA A 95 22.49 -10.40 -6.02
N ASP A 96 21.39 -10.15 -5.31
CA ASP A 96 21.06 -10.74 -3.99
C ASP A 96 19.54 -10.65 -3.79
N ALA A 97 18.80 -11.68 -4.18
CA ALA A 97 17.35 -11.68 -4.09
C ALA A 97 16.86 -11.71 -2.63
N THR A 98 17.62 -12.30 -1.70
CA THR A 98 17.28 -12.31 -0.27
C THR A 98 17.34 -10.89 0.30
N LEU A 99 18.38 -10.13 0.02
CA LEU A 99 18.51 -8.74 0.43
C LEU A 99 17.44 -7.87 -0.23
N ALA A 100 17.19 -8.08 -1.54
CA ALA A 100 16.16 -7.34 -2.28
C ALA A 100 14.77 -7.54 -1.67
N LEU A 101 14.41 -8.79 -1.31
CA LEU A 101 13.16 -9.09 -0.62
C LEU A 101 13.08 -8.41 0.75
N ALA A 102 14.14 -8.46 1.55
CA ALA A 102 14.16 -7.82 2.86
C ALA A 102 13.97 -6.30 2.77
N LEU A 103 14.67 -5.64 1.84
CA LEU A 103 14.54 -4.21 1.60
C LEU A 103 13.16 -3.84 1.03
N PHE A 104 12.59 -4.67 0.16
CA PHE A 104 11.23 -4.49 -0.34
C PHE A 104 10.21 -4.58 0.80
N LEU A 105 10.31 -5.56 1.70
CA LEU A 105 9.41 -5.67 2.85
C LEU A 105 9.53 -4.45 3.78
N ALA A 106 10.75 -3.99 4.04
CA ALA A 106 10.99 -2.78 4.85
C ALA A 106 10.41 -1.51 4.20
N LEU A 107 10.61 -1.34 2.88
CA LEU A 107 10.03 -0.24 2.13
C LEU A 107 8.51 -0.31 2.10
N THR A 108 7.95 -1.50 1.92
CA THR A 108 6.49 -1.75 1.93
C THR A 108 5.90 -1.41 3.29
N ALA A 109 6.56 -1.83 4.38
CA ALA A 109 6.15 -1.45 5.73
C ALA A 109 6.09 0.08 5.89
N TRP A 110 7.13 0.80 5.48
CA TRP A 110 7.14 2.25 5.51
C TRP A 110 6.03 2.85 4.66
N HIS A 111 5.94 2.45 3.38
CA HIS A 111 5.01 3.02 2.41
C HIS A 111 3.54 2.80 2.79
N TRP A 112 3.19 1.59 3.21
CA TRP A 112 1.82 1.29 3.61
C TRP A 112 1.46 1.94 4.94
N GLY A 113 2.38 1.93 5.89
CA GLY A 113 2.16 2.58 7.18
C GLY A 113 2.04 4.10 7.07
N SER A 114 2.89 4.75 6.26
CA SER A 114 2.82 6.20 6.04
C SER A 114 1.54 6.61 5.30
N ALA A 115 1.09 5.81 4.34
CA ALA A 115 -0.17 6.04 3.65
C ALA A 115 -1.39 5.97 4.61
N ASP A 116 -1.40 4.98 5.53
CA ASP A 116 -2.44 4.89 6.56
C ASP A 116 -2.36 6.04 7.57
N ALA A 117 -1.16 6.44 8.00
CA ALA A 117 -0.97 7.58 8.90
C ALA A 117 -1.45 8.89 8.25
N ALA A 118 -1.13 9.11 6.97
CA ALA A 118 -1.61 10.25 6.19
C ALA A 118 -3.13 10.23 6.03
N HIS A 119 -3.71 9.06 5.77
CA HIS A 119 -5.17 8.89 5.69
C HIS A 119 -5.85 9.21 7.03
N CYS A 120 -5.26 8.82 8.16
CA CYS A 120 -5.74 9.16 9.49
C CYS A 120 -5.47 10.61 9.89
N ARG A 121 -4.79 11.41 9.04
CA ARG A 121 -4.40 12.79 9.30
C ARG A 121 -3.67 12.94 10.64
N VAL A 122 -2.65 12.11 10.84
CA VAL A 122 -1.81 12.19 12.04
C VAL A 122 -0.97 13.46 11.94
N GLU A 123 -1.18 14.39 12.87
CA GLU A 123 -0.51 15.69 12.89
C GLU A 123 0.84 15.62 13.59
N GLY A 124 1.85 16.25 13.01
CA GLY A 124 3.20 16.36 13.56
C GLY A 124 4.13 15.24 13.08
N LEU A 125 5.41 15.58 12.83
CA LEU A 125 6.37 14.65 12.26
C LEU A 125 6.62 13.42 13.13
N ALA A 126 6.83 13.59 14.44
CA ALA A 126 7.12 12.47 15.32
C ALA A 126 5.92 11.52 15.49
N PRO A 127 4.68 12.00 15.77
CA PRO A 127 3.48 11.15 15.76
C PRO A 127 3.24 10.45 14.42
N PHE A 128 3.44 11.16 13.30
CA PHE A 128 3.30 10.59 11.96
C PHE A 128 4.28 9.44 11.75
N PHE A 129 5.55 9.64 12.12
CA PHE A 129 6.58 8.60 11.98
C PHE A 129 6.28 7.38 12.85
N ILE A 130 5.87 7.59 14.10
CA ILE A 130 5.51 6.51 15.04
C ILE A 130 4.30 5.72 14.50
N ALA A 131 3.25 6.41 14.05
CA ALA A 131 2.06 5.76 13.49
C ALA A 131 2.39 5.00 12.21
N SER A 132 3.23 5.57 11.33
CA SER A 132 3.66 4.91 10.09
C SER A 132 4.42 3.62 10.37
N VAL A 133 5.38 3.66 11.29
CA VAL A 133 6.19 2.48 11.65
C VAL A 133 5.31 1.44 12.35
N ALA A 134 4.45 1.84 13.28
CA ALA A 134 3.56 0.93 14.00
C ALA A 134 2.63 0.18 13.04
N ARG A 135 1.93 0.91 12.17
CA ARG A 135 1.00 0.33 11.19
C ARG A 135 1.73 -0.55 10.17
N GLY A 136 2.84 -0.09 9.62
CA GLY A 136 3.62 -0.84 8.65
C GLY A 136 4.22 -2.12 9.25
N ALA A 137 4.75 -2.05 10.48
CA ALA A 137 5.24 -3.22 11.19
C ALA A 137 4.12 -4.24 11.46
N LEU A 138 2.91 -3.79 11.84
CA LEU A 138 1.74 -4.66 11.99
C LEU A 138 1.48 -5.46 10.71
N VAL A 139 1.37 -4.77 9.58
CA VAL A 139 0.97 -5.38 8.29
C VAL A 139 2.01 -6.38 7.77
N ILE A 140 3.30 -6.13 7.99
CA ILE A 140 4.37 -7.03 7.53
C ILE A 140 4.65 -8.16 8.54
N SER A 141 4.61 -7.85 9.84
CA SER A 141 4.97 -8.84 10.86
C SER A 141 3.84 -9.82 11.18
N ALA A 142 2.58 -9.37 11.17
CA ALA A 142 1.45 -10.21 11.57
C ALA A 142 1.28 -11.47 10.70
N PRO A 143 1.32 -11.42 9.35
CA PRO A 143 1.24 -12.62 8.53
C PRO A 143 2.32 -13.64 8.88
N VAL A 144 3.56 -13.19 9.11
CA VAL A 144 4.69 -14.08 9.45
C VAL A 144 4.56 -14.63 10.86
N ALA A 145 4.12 -13.79 11.82
CA ALA A 145 3.98 -14.19 13.22
C ALA A 145 2.86 -15.23 13.42
N PHE A 146 1.73 -15.09 12.71
CA PHE A 146 0.59 -16.00 12.83
C PHE A 146 0.69 -17.24 11.92
N HIS A 147 1.35 -17.14 10.76
CA HIS A 147 1.42 -18.19 9.74
C HIS A 147 2.85 -18.37 9.24
N GLN A 148 3.78 -18.68 10.15
CA GLN A 148 5.22 -18.74 9.87
C GLN A 148 5.54 -19.62 8.66
N GLU A 149 5.11 -20.87 8.64
CA GLU A 149 5.44 -21.83 7.59
C GLU A 149 4.95 -21.37 6.21
N GLN A 150 3.69 -20.92 6.14
CA GLN A 150 3.10 -20.47 4.89
C GLN A 150 3.76 -19.19 4.38
N SER A 151 4.10 -18.25 5.27
CA SER A 151 4.79 -17.01 4.93
C SER A 151 6.20 -17.26 4.42
N LEU A 152 6.96 -18.14 5.08
CA LEU A 152 8.30 -18.50 4.64
C LEU A 152 8.27 -19.30 3.33
N SER A 153 7.27 -20.16 3.13
CA SER A 153 7.05 -20.85 1.86
C SER A 153 6.78 -19.87 0.72
N ALA A 154 5.97 -18.83 0.95
CA ALA A 154 5.73 -17.78 -0.04
C ALA A 154 7.03 -17.00 -0.36
N PHE A 155 7.85 -16.69 0.62
CA PHE A 155 9.16 -16.05 0.40
C PHE A 155 10.10 -16.94 -0.41
N VAL A 156 10.18 -18.24 -0.10
CA VAL A 156 10.94 -19.21 -0.89
C VAL A 156 10.42 -19.26 -2.34
N GLY A 157 9.10 -19.26 -2.54
CA GLY A 157 8.49 -19.18 -3.87
C GLY A 157 8.93 -17.95 -4.66
N ILE A 158 9.00 -16.79 -4.02
CA ILE A 158 9.49 -15.54 -4.65
C ILE A 158 10.98 -15.68 -5.03
N LEU A 159 11.83 -16.17 -4.13
CA LEU A 159 13.26 -16.32 -4.37
C LEU A 159 13.57 -17.37 -5.44
N SER A 160 12.71 -18.38 -5.61
CA SER A 160 12.89 -19.43 -6.60
C SER A 160 12.92 -18.92 -8.05
N VAL A 161 12.36 -17.72 -8.30
CA VAL A 161 12.45 -17.00 -9.58
C VAL A 161 13.92 -16.78 -9.98
N PHE A 162 14.78 -16.54 -8.98
CA PHE A 162 16.21 -16.29 -9.16
C PHE A 162 17.08 -17.54 -8.92
N ARG A 163 16.45 -18.71 -8.66
CA ARG A 163 17.12 -19.95 -8.28
C ARG A 163 18.00 -19.80 -7.03
N GLU A 164 17.66 -18.85 -6.17
CA GLU A 164 18.39 -18.57 -4.95
C GLU A 164 17.77 -19.32 -3.77
N ALA A 165 18.60 -19.94 -2.96
CA ALA A 165 18.19 -20.50 -1.68
C ALA A 165 18.15 -19.36 -0.63
N PRO A 166 17.17 -19.36 0.29
CA PRO A 166 17.08 -18.31 1.29
C PRO A 166 18.30 -18.30 2.22
N ALA A 167 18.92 -17.13 2.36
CA ALA A 167 20.07 -16.92 3.24
C ALA A 167 19.67 -16.49 4.68
N TRP A 168 18.41 -16.75 5.09
CA TRP A 168 17.94 -16.43 6.43
C TRP A 168 17.81 -17.65 7.35
N ASN A 169 17.85 -17.39 8.65
CA ASN A 169 17.44 -18.36 9.67
C ASN A 169 15.94 -18.20 9.95
N ALA A 170 15.15 -19.25 9.71
CA ALA A 170 13.69 -19.25 9.85
C ALA A 170 13.23 -18.87 11.27
N GLU A 171 13.94 -19.36 12.30
CA GLU A 171 13.62 -19.05 13.71
C GLU A 171 13.86 -17.57 14.02
N ARG A 172 14.94 -16.99 13.48
CA ARG A 172 15.21 -15.55 13.64
C ARG A 172 14.15 -14.70 12.94
N VAL A 173 13.73 -15.08 11.73
CA VAL A 173 12.66 -14.36 11.02
C VAL A 173 11.36 -14.42 11.81
N ALA A 174 10.99 -15.57 12.35
CA ALA A 174 9.81 -15.72 13.20
C ALA A 174 9.92 -14.88 14.49
N THR A 175 11.05 -14.92 15.17
CA THR A 175 11.30 -14.13 16.39
C THR A 175 11.17 -12.63 16.10
N LEU A 176 11.77 -12.15 15.00
CA LEU A 176 11.66 -10.75 14.59
C LEU A 176 10.22 -10.37 14.23
N ALA A 177 9.49 -11.26 13.58
CA ALA A 177 8.08 -11.02 13.24
C ALA A 177 7.20 -10.93 14.50
N VAL A 178 7.38 -11.85 15.46
CA VAL A 178 6.64 -11.79 16.75
C VAL A 178 7.00 -10.51 17.52
N ALA A 179 8.27 -10.16 17.60
CA ALA A 179 8.70 -8.92 18.25
C ALA A 179 8.13 -7.68 17.55
N GLY A 180 8.17 -7.63 16.21
CA GLY A 180 7.59 -6.56 15.40
C GLY A 180 6.08 -6.44 15.60
N LEU A 181 5.36 -7.55 15.64
CA LEU A 181 3.91 -7.58 15.92
C LEU A 181 3.61 -7.03 17.31
N LEU A 182 4.31 -7.51 18.36
CA LEU A 182 4.09 -7.05 19.71
C LEU A 182 4.36 -5.56 19.88
N LEU A 183 5.49 -5.08 19.35
CA LEU A 183 5.84 -3.65 19.37
C LEU A 183 4.81 -2.80 18.61
N SER A 184 4.33 -3.27 17.47
CA SER A 184 3.32 -2.55 16.70
C SER A 184 1.98 -2.49 17.45
N VAL A 185 1.52 -3.58 18.05
CA VAL A 185 0.28 -3.62 18.85
C VAL A 185 0.38 -2.68 20.05
N ILE A 186 1.51 -2.66 20.75
CA ILE A 186 1.74 -1.75 21.89
C ILE A 186 1.71 -0.29 21.41
N ALA A 187 2.35 0.02 20.28
CA ALA A 187 2.37 1.38 19.71
C ALA A 187 0.96 1.80 19.25
N GLU A 188 0.23 0.96 18.52
CA GLU A 188 -1.16 1.21 18.12
C GLU A 188 -2.06 1.44 19.33
N ALA A 189 -1.99 0.57 20.36
CA ALA A 189 -2.75 0.74 21.58
C ALA A 189 -2.41 2.07 22.29
N SER A 190 -1.15 2.46 22.31
CA SER A 190 -0.70 3.73 22.90
C SER A 190 -1.25 4.94 22.14
N ILE A 191 -1.29 4.88 20.80
CA ILE A 191 -1.86 5.91 19.94
C ILE A 191 -3.39 6.02 20.18
N ILE A 192 -4.09 4.88 20.21
CA ILE A 192 -5.53 4.81 20.48
C ILE A 192 -5.84 5.39 21.86
N PHE A 193 -5.09 4.99 22.88
CA PHE A 193 -5.26 5.48 24.25
C PHE A 193 -5.01 7.00 24.33
N SER A 194 -3.95 7.48 23.71
CA SER A 194 -3.65 8.92 23.66
C SER A 194 -4.77 9.74 22.98
N ASN A 195 -5.41 9.19 21.96
CA ASN A 195 -6.53 9.81 21.27
C ASN A 195 -7.84 9.78 22.10
N LEU A 196 -8.02 8.77 22.94
CA LEU A 196 -9.16 8.71 23.90
C LEU A 196 -9.06 9.79 24.97
N LEU A 197 -7.84 10.14 25.40
CA LEU A 197 -7.60 11.19 26.40
C LEU A 197 -7.75 12.63 25.85
N ARG A 198 -7.94 12.78 24.55
CA ARG A 198 -8.10 14.07 23.86
C ARG A 198 -9.52 14.19 23.30
N PRO A 199 -10.01 15.40 22.89
CA PRO A 199 -11.32 15.57 22.24
C PRO A 199 -11.35 14.94 20.80
N ARG A 200 -10.74 13.78 20.63
CA ARG A 200 -10.60 13.02 19.37
C ARG A 200 -11.12 11.58 19.49
N ALA A 201 -12.06 11.32 20.39
CA ALA A 201 -12.64 9.99 20.61
C ALA A 201 -13.10 9.26 19.33
N PRO A 202 -13.71 9.92 18.31
CA PRO A 202 -14.08 9.24 17.06
C PRO A 202 -12.90 8.69 16.28
N SER A 203 -11.73 9.34 16.32
CA SER A 203 -10.51 8.85 15.65
C SER A 203 -9.89 7.67 16.40
N ALA A 204 -10.01 7.64 17.73
CA ALA A 204 -9.57 6.52 18.54
C ALA A 204 -10.39 5.25 18.26
N LEU A 205 -11.72 5.36 18.23
CA LEU A 205 -12.62 4.24 17.93
C LEU A 205 -12.32 3.68 16.52
N ARG A 206 -12.16 4.56 15.54
CA ARG A 206 -11.78 4.16 14.18
C ARG A 206 -10.44 3.41 14.17
N GLY A 207 -9.41 3.95 14.82
CA GLY A 207 -8.10 3.30 14.92
C GLY A 207 -8.18 1.91 15.56
N ALA A 208 -8.98 1.77 16.63
CA ALA A 208 -9.21 0.50 17.29
C ALA A 208 -9.90 -0.52 16.36
N VAL A 209 -10.96 -0.11 15.66
CA VAL A 209 -11.66 -0.97 14.69
C VAL A 209 -10.71 -1.42 13.58
N GLU A 210 -9.93 -0.51 13.01
CA GLU A 210 -8.97 -0.86 11.95
C GLU A 210 -7.89 -1.83 12.43
N THR A 211 -7.31 -1.58 13.60
CA THR A 211 -6.29 -2.47 14.18
C THR A 211 -6.86 -3.86 14.46
N LEU A 212 -8.07 -3.96 15.02
CA LEU A 212 -8.75 -5.23 15.25
C LEU A 212 -9.08 -5.99 13.96
N LEU A 213 -9.58 -5.29 12.94
CA LEU A 213 -9.84 -5.88 11.61
C LEU A 213 -8.57 -6.42 10.96
N LEU A 214 -7.45 -5.69 11.05
CA LEU A 214 -6.18 -6.15 10.50
C LEU A 214 -5.61 -7.34 11.28
N ILE A 215 -5.69 -7.33 12.61
CA ILE A 215 -5.29 -8.49 13.42
C ILE A 215 -6.14 -9.71 13.05
N ALA A 216 -7.47 -9.56 12.95
CA ALA A 216 -8.36 -10.64 12.56
C ALA A 216 -8.05 -11.16 11.15
N LEU A 217 -7.86 -10.25 10.17
CA LEU A 217 -7.48 -10.60 8.80
C LEU A 217 -6.19 -11.42 8.77
N PHE A 218 -5.11 -10.91 9.40
CA PHE A 218 -3.80 -11.56 9.33
C PHE A 218 -3.67 -12.81 10.21
N SER A 219 -4.52 -12.98 11.23
CA SER A 219 -4.50 -14.17 12.08
C SER A 219 -5.37 -15.33 11.56
N LEU A 220 -6.41 -15.04 10.78
CA LEU A 220 -7.41 -16.03 10.36
C LEU A 220 -7.38 -16.34 8.85
N VAL A 221 -6.79 -15.46 8.04
CA VAL A 221 -6.69 -15.64 6.58
C VAL A 221 -5.25 -16.01 6.21
N SER A 222 -5.08 -16.92 5.25
CA SER A 222 -3.74 -17.31 4.77
C SER A 222 -2.91 -16.08 4.39
N PRO A 223 -1.58 -16.05 4.64
CA PRO A 223 -0.77 -14.84 4.51
C PRO A 223 -0.79 -14.26 3.10
N VAL A 224 -0.77 -15.10 2.07
CA VAL A 224 -0.84 -14.64 0.68
C VAL A 224 -2.17 -13.94 0.40
N ALA A 225 -3.30 -14.53 0.79
CA ALA A 225 -4.61 -13.91 0.60
C ALA A 225 -4.76 -12.64 1.45
N ALA A 226 -4.37 -12.68 2.73
CA ALA A 226 -4.51 -11.56 3.66
C ALA A 226 -3.73 -10.32 3.20
N VAL A 227 -2.46 -10.51 2.79
CA VAL A 227 -1.63 -9.43 2.24
C VAL A 227 -2.20 -8.91 0.92
N GLY A 228 -2.73 -9.81 0.05
CA GLY A 228 -3.39 -9.42 -1.19
C GLY A 228 -4.67 -8.59 -0.95
N VAL A 229 -5.52 -8.99 0.01
CA VAL A 229 -6.72 -8.23 0.41
C VAL A 229 -6.33 -6.86 0.94
N TYR A 230 -5.35 -6.79 1.84
CA TYR A 230 -4.86 -5.52 2.36
C TYR A 230 -4.30 -4.64 1.24
N PHE A 231 -3.43 -5.18 0.39
CA PHE A 231 -2.81 -4.41 -0.70
C PHE A 231 -3.86 -3.81 -1.64
N VAL A 232 -4.80 -4.61 -2.11
CA VAL A 232 -5.75 -4.22 -3.16
C VAL A 232 -6.90 -3.37 -2.62
N PHE A 233 -7.57 -3.86 -1.58
CA PHE A 233 -8.83 -3.28 -1.11
C PHE A 233 -8.66 -2.33 0.08
N TRP A 234 -7.46 -2.26 0.66
CA TRP A 234 -7.17 -1.32 1.74
C TRP A 234 -6.21 -0.23 1.26
N HIS A 235 -4.97 -0.58 0.98
CA HIS A 235 -3.93 0.37 0.61
C HIS A 235 -4.20 1.03 -0.75
N ALA A 236 -4.28 0.23 -1.83
CA ALA A 236 -4.44 0.76 -3.19
C ALA A 236 -5.78 1.45 -3.38
N TRP A 237 -6.87 0.96 -2.77
CA TRP A 237 -8.16 1.64 -2.77
C TRP A 237 -8.07 3.06 -2.21
N ARG A 238 -7.53 3.20 -0.99
CA ARG A 238 -7.36 4.51 -0.34
C ARG A 238 -6.47 5.43 -1.16
N HIS A 239 -5.40 4.88 -1.72
CA HIS A 239 -4.47 5.63 -2.56
C HIS A 239 -5.14 6.16 -3.83
N VAL A 240 -5.88 5.32 -4.57
CA VAL A 240 -6.62 5.71 -5.78
C VAL A 240 -7.59 6.85 -5.50
N LEU A 241 -8.36 6.78 -4.42
CA LEU A 241 -9.28 7.86 -4.05
C LEU A 241 -8.53 9.15 -3.73
N ARG A 242 -7.44 9.06 -2.98
CA ARG A 242 -6.61 10.20 -2.59
C ARG A 242 -5.94 10.89 -3.79
N VAL A 243 -5.41 10.10 -4.74
CA VAL A 243 -4.84 10.64 -5.98
C VAL A 243 -5.93 11.23 -6.87
N SER A 244 -7.11 10.61 -6.92
CA SER A 244 -8.25 11.17 -7.66
C SER A 244 -8.60 12.58 -7.17
N GLU A 245 -8.67 12.77 -5.85
CA GLU A 245 -8.93 14.10 -5.26
C GLU A 245 -7.83 15.12 -5.62
N LEU A 246 -6.56 14.71 -5.62
CA LEU A 246 -5.44 15.56 -6.02
C LEU A 246 -5.54 15.97 -7.49
N LEU A 247 -5.94 15.05 -8.38
CA LEU A 247 -5.98 15.26 -9.83
C LEU A 247 -7.25 15.97 -10.32
N GLU A 248 -8.30 16.09 -9.48
CA GLU A 248 -9.48 16.87 -9.80
C GLU A 248 -9.14 18.36 -9.88
N GLU A 249 -9.61 19.06 -10.92
CA GLU A 249 -9.39 20.49 -11.07
C GLU A 249 -10.25 21.29 -10.10
N GLN A 250 -9.65 22.26 -9.41
CA GLN A 250 -10.35 23.24 -8.60
C GLN A 250 -11.27 24.07 -9.50
N GLY A 251 -12.55 23.78 -9.51
CA GLY A 251 -13.57 24.48 -10.32
C GLY A 251 -14.45 23.56 -11.15
N SER A 252 -14.02 22.33 -11.44
CA SER A 252 -14.84 21.29 -12.10
C SER A 252 -15.51 20.35 -11.09
N ARG A 253 -15.74 20.80 -9.88
CA ARG A 253 -16.49 20.04 -8.86
C ARG A 253 -17.99 19.98 -9.26
N ARG A 254 -18.28 19.23 -10.32
CA ARG A 254 -19.56 18.55 -10.41
C ARG A 254 -19.58 17.53 -9.27
N GLU A 255 -20.73 17.34 -8.64
CA GLU A 255 -20.95 16.22 -7.72
C GLU A 255 -20.80 14.91 -8.49
N THR A 256 -19.54 14.53 -8.78
CA THR A 256 -19.24 13.28 -9.46
C THR A 256 -19.32 12.19 -8.41
N GLY A 257 -20.25 11.25 -8.58
CA GLY A 257 -20.37 10.10 -7.69
C GLY A 257 -19.10 9.24 -7.73
N LEU A 258 -18.89 8.41 -6.71
CA LEU A 258 -17.73 7.51 -6.58
C LEU A 258 -17.40 6.73 -7.87
N ALA A 259 -18.42 6.23 -8.57
CA ALA A 259 -18.24 5.50 -9.83
C ALA A 259 -17.58 6.37 -10.92
N SER A 260 -17.99 7.63 -11.06
CA SER A 260 -17.40 8.56 -12.02
C SER A 260 -15.95 8.90 -11.68
N THR A 261 -15.63 9.08 -10.40
CA THR A 261 -14.26 9.31 -9.90
C THR A 261 -13.36 8.11 -10.25
N LEU A 262 -13.81 6.89 -9.98
CA LEU A 262 -13.06 5.68 -10.30
C LEU A 262 -12.85 5.50 -11.81
N VAL A 263 -13.90 5.67 -12.61
CA VAL A 263 -13.78 5.61 -14.09
C VAL A 263 -12.80 6.66 -14.60
N GLY A 264 -12.87 7.89 -14.12
CA GLY A 264 -11.96 8.97 -14.49
C GLY A 264 -10.50 8.67 -14.11
N TYR A 265 -10.28 8.05 -12.95
CA TYR A 265 -8.96 7.61 -12.52
C TYR A 265 -8.42 6.51 -13.44
N HIS A 266 -9.20 5.44 -13.64
CA HIS A 266 -8.77 4.31 -14.47
C HIS A 266 -8.52 4.71 -15.92
N ALA A 267 -9.29 5.64 -16.48
CA ALA A 267 -9.03 6.18 -17.82
C ALA A 267 -7.66 6.86 -17.92
N LYS A 268 -7.24 7.60 -16.87
CA LYS A 268 -5.90 8.22 -16.80
C LYS A 268 -4.78 7.18 -16.58
N ALA A 269 -5.03 6.17 -15.74
CA ALA A 269 -4.09 5.11 -15.41
C ALA A 269 -3.91 4.08 -16.54
N LEU A 270 -4.92 3.91 -17.42
CA LEU A 270 -5.01 2.83 -18.40
C LEU A 270 -3.77 2.64 -19.28
N PRO A 271 -3.15 3.69 -19.88
CA PRO A 271 -2.01 3.49 -20.76
C PRO A 271 -0.81 2.82 -20.06
N LEU A 272 -0.45 3.30 -18.85
CA LEU A 272 0.66 2.73 -18.10
C LEU A 272 0.31 1.39 -17.45
N THR A 273 -0.95 1.20 -17.05
CA THR A 273 -1.43 -0.11 -16.57
C THR A 273 -1.33 -1.17 -17.65
N LEU A 274 -1.76 -0.87 -18.88
CA LEU A 274 -1.63 -1.80 -20.02
C LEU A 274 -0.17 -2.09 -20.37
N LEU A 275 0.68 -1.08 -20.33
CA LEU A 275 2.13 -1.26 -20.56
C LEU A 275 2.74 -2.19 -19.50
N THR A 276 2.39 -2.00 -18.22
CA THR A 276 2.88 -2.83 -17.12
C THR A 276 2.35 -4.26 -17.21
N LEU A 277 1.07 -4.44 -17.59
CA LEU A 277 0.49 -5.76 -17.85
C LEU A 277 1.17 -6.47 -19.03
N ALA A 278 1.46 -5.74 -20.11
CA ALA A 278 2.19 -6.29 -21.24
C ALA A 278 3.62 -6.71 -20.84
N LEU A 279 4.31 -5.90 -20.04
CA LEU A 279 5.62 -6.26 -19.51
C LEU A 279 5.55 -7.50 -18.62
N LEU A 280 4.56 -7.57 -17.72
CA LEU A 280 4.36 -8.73 -16.86
C LEU A 280 4.10 -10.00 -17.69
N LEU A 281 3.26 -9.90 -18.72
CA LEU A 281 2.99 -11.01 -19.64
C LEU A 281 4.28 -11.48 -20.35
N VAL A 282 5.07 -10.54 -20.88
CA VAL A 282 6.36 -10.87 -21.54
C VAL A 282 7.29 -11.56 -20.55
N LEU A 283 7.44 -11.03 -19.33
CA LEU A 283 8.28 -11.64 -18.29
C LEU A 283 7.82 -13.07 -17.96
N THR A 284 6.51 -13.27 -17.84
CA THR A 284 5.92 -14.59 -17.58
C THR A 284 6.21 -15.57 -18.72
N LEU A 285 6.03 -15.14 -19.97
CA LEU A 285 6.26 -15.99 -21.15
C LEU A 285 7.73 -16.34 -21.33
N VAL A 286 8.64 -15.39 -21.09
CA VAL A 286 10.09 -15.59 -21.26
C VAL A 286 10.69 -16.42 -20.13
N SER A 287 10.17 -16.28 -18.89
CA SER A 287 10.69 -16.99 -17.71
C SER A 287 10.42 -18.49 -17.73
N SER A 288 9.43 -18.96 -18.52
CA SER A 288 8.98 -20.37 -18.53
C SER A 288 8.52 -20.88 -17.15
N LEU A 289 8.23 -19.99 -16.21
CA LEU A 289 7.73 -20.32 -14.88
C LEU A 289 6.21 -20.52 -14.95
N GLN A 290 5.69 -21.56 -14.28
CA GLN A 290 4.27 -21.92 -14.35
C GLN A 290 3.63 -22.11 -12.98
N GLU A 291 4.45 -22.32 -11.93
CA GLU A 291 3.91 -22.49 -10.59
C GLU A 291 3.34 -21.17 -10.05
N PRO A 292 2.16 -21.19 -9.38
CA PRO A 292 1.50 -19.97 -8.88
C PRO A 292 2.39 -19.10 -7.98
N GLN A 293 3.23 -19.71 -7.12
CA GLN A 293 4.17 -18.98 -6.28
C GLN A 293 5.26 -18.27 -7.09
N GLN A 294 5.71 -18.87 -8.19
CA GLN A 294 6.70 -18.26 -9.08
C GLN A 294 6.09 -17.10 -9.88
N LEU A 295 4.84 -17.24 -10.33
CA LEU A 295 4.10 -16.16 -11.00
C LEU A 295 3.89 -14.99 -10.04
N LEU A 296 3.50 -15.26 -8.79
CA LEU A 296 3.47 -14.24 -7.74
C LEU A 296 4.86 -13.61 -7.55
N GLY A 297 5.93 -14.40 -7.58
CA GLY A 297 7.30 -13.92 -7.49
C GLY A 297 7.64 -12.91 -8.60
N ILE A 298 7.36 -13.21 -9.86
CA ILE A 298 7.56 -12.28 -10.98
C ILE A 298 6.77 -10.98 -10.75
N TYR A 299 5.51 -11.08 -10.30
CA TYR A 299 4.68 -9.93 -10.01
C TYR A 299 5.25 -9.09 -8.87
N ILE A 300 5.72 -9.72 -7.78
CA ILE A 300 6.33 -9.02 -6.64
C ILE A 300 7.64 -8.33 -7.06
N VAL A 301 8.49 -8.97 -7.86
CA VAL A 301 9.71 -8.35 -8.39
C VAL A 301 9.39 -7.10 -9.22
N LEU A 302 8.42 -7.20 -10.12
CA LEU A 302 7.99 -6.04 -10.93
C LEU A 302 7.43 -4.93 -10.05
N ILE A 303 6.53 -5.26 -9.11
CA ILE A 303 5.99 -4.28 -8.17
C ILE A 303 7.12 -3.64 -7.35
N SER A 304 8.04 -4.43 -6.80
CA SER A 304 9.13 -3.90 -5.97
C SER A 304 10.00 -2.89 -6.72
N ALA A 305 10.29 -3.17 -8.00
CA ALA A 305 11.04 -2.26 -8.84
C ALA A 305 10.30 -0.92 -9.06
N LEU A 306 8.98 -0.96 -9.19
CA LEU A 306 8.14 0.23 -9.34
C LEU A 306 7.84 0.93 -8.00
N THR A 307 7.87 0.20 -6.89
CA THR A 307 7.51 0.74 -5.56
C THR A 307 8.54 1.74 -5.04
N VAL A 308 9.82 1.58 -5.33
CA VAL A 308 10.85 2.51 -4.84
C VAL A 308 10.60 3.95 -5.31
N PRO A 309 10.51 4.24 -6.61
CA PRO A 309 10.23 5.60 -7.08
C PRO A 309 8.83 6.08 -6.68
N HIS A 310 7.83 5.19 -6.67
CA HIS A 310 6.47 5.46 -6.23
C HIS A 310 6.44 5.89 -4.74
N ALA A 311 6.99 5.08 -3.84
CA ALA A 311 7.02 5.36 -2.42
C ALA A 311 7.80 6.65 -2.10
N ALA A 312 8.89 6.93 -2.82
CA ALA A 312 9.62 8.19 -2.68
C ALA A 312 8.75 9.39 -3.04
N LEU A 313 8.03 9.35 -4.17
CA LEU A 313 7.12 10.42 -4.60
C LEU A 313 6.00 10.63 -3.56
N ILE A 314 5.37 9.57 -3.10
CA ILE A 314 4.27 9.66 -2.15
C ILE A 314 4.74 10.12 -0.78
N SER A 315 5.93 9.69 -0.31
CA SER A 315 6.51 10.18 0.94
C SER A 315 6.81 11.70 0.87
N ILE A 316 7.31 12.20 -0.26
CA ILE A 316 7.50 13.65 -0.48
C ILE A 316 6.15 14.38 -0.40
N TRP A 317 5.11 13.83 -1.01
CA TRP A 317 3.77 14.41 -0.93
C TRP A 317 3.25 14.42 0.51
N ASP A 318 3.31 13.30 1.22
CA ASP A 318 2.78 13.17 2.58
C ASP A 318 3.47 14.12 3.57
N ILE A 319 4.80 14.17 3.54
CA ILE A 319 5.59 15.05 4.41
C ILE A 319 5.42 16.52 4.00
N GLY A 320 5.31 16.79 2.68
CA GLY A 320 5.16 18.13 2.14
C GLY A 320 3.82 18.77 2.50
N THR A 321 2.73 18.02 2.48
CA THR A 321 1.40 18.54 2.86
C THR A 321 1.35 18.91 4.34
N ASP A 322 1.90 18.09 5.23
CA ASP A 322 1.97 18.38 6.66
C ASP A 322 2.83 19.63 6.97
N ALA A 323 3.89 19.87 6.20
CA ALA A 323 4.74 21.05 6.35
C ALA A 323 4.05 22.34 5.84
N LEU A 324 3.20 22.24 4.80
CA LEU A 324 2.47 23.39 4.26
C LEU A 324 1.30 23.79 5.16
N ASP A 325 0.56 22.82 5.70
CA ASP A 325 -0.56 23.07 6.62
C ASP A 325 -0.07 23.79 7.88
N ARG A 326 1.09 23.38 8.43
CA ARG A 326 1.71 24.08 9.58
C ARG A 326 2.15 25.51 9.28
N ARG A 327 2.63 25.80 8.08
CA ARG A 327 2.99 27.18 7.67
C ARG A 327 1.76 28.07 7.53
N TRP A 328 0.62 27.51 7.16
CA TRP A 328 -0.63 28.23 7.04
C TRP A 328 -1.19 28.58 8.42
N ASP A 329 -1.28 27.59 9.31
CA ASP A 329 -1.80 27.78 10.68
C ASP A 329 -0.94 28.76 11.50
N SER A 330 0.38 28.76 11.30
CA SER A 330 1.27 29.72 11.95
C SER A 330 1.12 31.16 11.47
N LYS A 331 0.57 31.38 10.27
CA LYS A 331 0.32 32.71 9.71
C LYS A 331 -1.10 33.23 9.98
N THR A 332 -2.06 32.35 10.26
CA THR A 332 -3.47 32.70 10.51
C THR A 332 -3.81 32.72 12.00
N GLY A 333 -2.91 32.28 12.86
CA GLY A 333 -3.05 32.26 14.33
C GLY A 333 -2.50 33.50 15.04
N SER A 334 -2.33 34.63 14.31
CA SER A 334 -1.96 35.94 14.89
C SER A 334 -3.14 36.89 14.87
#